data_a1850ec61683225ac3984d43c95b0063
#
_entry.id   a1850ec61683225ac3984d43c95b0063
#
_cell.length_a   1.000
_cell.length_b   1.000
_cell.length_c   1.000
_cell.angle_alpha   90.00
_cell.angle_beta   90.00
_cell.angle_gamma   90.00
#
_symmetry.space_group_name_H-M   'P 1'
#
loop_
_entity.id
_entity.type
_entity.pdbx_description
1 polymer ?
#
loop_
_entity_poly.entity_id
_entity_poly.type
_entity_poly.pdbx_seq_one_letter_code
_entity_poly.pdbx_strand_id
1 'polypeptide(L)'
;MEKKIILFHGSEKVIEHPVFGAGKKHNDFGLGFYCTESEALAKEWAVSSLRDGFANRYTLDTEYLRVLHLNGPDYTILNWIAVLIEHRLFSIKTPVARRAKQYLIDNFSVNVNAYDLITGYRADDSYFDYAESFLNNAISVEQLSQAMRLGKLGEQVVIKSQFAFSNLKFEGFSIAEKDKYYVQRKARNDEANQTYLKMLDDETDGIYMQDIMRGGIRSDDPRIPRNLSE
;
A
#
# COMPACT_ATOMS: atom_id res chain seq x y z
N MET A 1 -5.74 -15.34 -16.99
CA MET A 1 -4.66 -14.93 -16.07
C MET A 1 -3.57 -15.98 -16.07
N GLU A 2 -2.33 -15.58 -16.01
CA GLU A 2 -1.23 -16.55 -15.82
C GLU A 2 -1.46 -17.29 -14.51
N LYS A 3 -1.37 -18.62 -14.54
CA LYS A 3 -1.55 -19.47 -13.36
C LYS A 3 -0.42 -19.35 -12.33
N LYS A 4 0.72 -18.74 -12.71
CA LYS A 4 1.90 -18.58 -11.85
C LYS A 4 2.48 -17.19 -11.99
N ILE A 5 2.75 -16.56 -10.86
CA ILE A 5 3.41 -15.25 -10.78
C ILE A 5 4.74 -15.38 -10.04
N ILE A 6 5.69 -14.51 -10.39
CA ILE A 6 6.97 -14.40 -9.71
C ILE A 6 6.87 -13.26 -8.71
N LEU A 7 7.21 -13.55 -7.46
CA LEU A 7 7.17 -12.60 -6.36
C LEU A 7 8.54 -12.45 -5.71
N PHE A 8 8.82 -11.25 -5.24
CA PHE A 8 10.03 -10.92 -4.50
C PHE A 8 9.69 -10.36 -3.12
N HIS A 9 10.32 -10.90 -2.09
CA HIS A 9 10.22 -10.37 -0.73
C HIS A 9 11.57 -9.78 -0.32
N GLY A 10 11.58 -8.48 -0.01
CA GLY A 10 12.77 -7.79 0.47
C GLY A 10 12.96 -7.95 1.98
N SER A 11 14.10 -8.44 2.42
CA SER A 11 14.43 -8.60 3.84
C SER A 11 15.94 -8.57 4.12
N GLU A 12 16.31 -8.37 5.39
CA GLU A 12 17.71 -8.41 5.83
C GLU A 12 18.33 -9.84 5.81
N LYS A 13 17.51 -10.86 5.55
CA LYS A 13 17.93 -12.26 5.57
C LYS A 13 17.35 -13.00 4.37
N VAL A 14 18.04 -14.07 3.96
CA VAL A 14 17.47 -15.06 3.06
C VAL A 14 16.38 -15.83 3.80
N ILE A 15 15.19 -15.93 3.20
CA ILE A 15 14.02 -16.61 3.78
C ILE A 15 13.61 -17.72 2.83
N GLU A 16 14.27 -18.88 2.95
CA GLU A 16 13.95 -20.06 2.13
C GLU A 16 12.62 -20.70 2.52
N HIS A 17 12.32 -20.68 3.83
CA HIS A 17 11.11 -21.25 4.41
C HIS A 17 10.33 -20.17 5.20
N PRO A 18 9.56 -19.34 4.51
CA PRO A 18 8.76 -18.34 5.21
C PRO A 18 7.69 -19.02 6.09
N VAL A 19 7.40 -18.42 7.25
CA VAL A 19 6.43 -18.98 8.21
C VAL A 19 5.14 -18.16 8.13
N PHE A 20 4.02 -18.85 7.87
CA PHE A 20 2.70 -18.21 7.87
C PHE A 20 2.41 -17.57 9.23
N GLY A 21 1.94 -16.33 9.19
CA GLY A 21 1.58 -15.59 10.42
C GLY A 21 2.76 -14.96 11.18
N ALA A 22 4.01 -15.12 10.72
CA ALA A 22 5.19 -14.50 11.36
C ALA A 22 5.34 -12.99 11.07
N GLY A 23 4.55 -12.42 10.16
CA GLY A 23 4.58 -11.01 9.78
C GLY A 23 4.06 -10.08 10.90
N LYS A 24 4.31 -8.78 10.74
CA LYS A 24 3.77 -7.75 11.64
C LYS A 24 2.26 -7.59 11.42
N LYS A 25 1.49 -7.43 12.51
CA LYS A 25 0.03 -7.25 12.46
C LYS A 25 -0.39 -5.87 11.95
N HIS A 26 0.47 -4.87 12.11
CA HIS A 26 0.19 -3.47 11.78
C HIS A 26 0.90 -3.04 10.49
N ASN A 27 0.78 -3.85 9.44
CA ASN A 27 1.16 -3.49 8.08
C ASN A 27 -0.05 -2.96 7.30
N ASP A 28 0.14 -2.48 6.07
CA ASP A 28 -0.86 -1.77 5.26
C ASP A 28 -2.19 -2.55 5.11
N PHE A 29 -2.12 -3.85 4.95
CA PHE A 29 -3.27 -4.78 4.86
C PHE A 29 -3.33 -5.75 6.07
N GLY A 30 -2.72 -5.37 7.20
CA GLY A 30 -2.64 -6.19 8.39
C GLY A 30 -1.64 -7.34 8.27
N LEU A 31 -1.93 -8.46 8.93
CA LEU A 31 -1.07 -9.64 8.91
C LEU A 31 -1.06 -10.28 7.51
N GLY A 32 0.12 -10.56 6.98
CA GLY A 32 0.34 -11.18 5.69
C GLY A 32 1.82 -11.31 5.36
N PHE A 33 2.14 -11.98 4.25
CA PHE A 33 3.48 -12.05 3.68
C PHE A 33 3.56 -11.09 2.51
N TYR A 34 4.36 -10.04 2.64
CA TYR A 34 4.41 -8.89 1.75
C TYR A 34 5.47 -9.03 0.69
N CYS A 35 5.06 -9.07 -0.56
CA CYS A 35 5.90 -9.20 -1.73
C CYS A 35 5.62 -8.10 -2.75
N THR A 36 6.37 -8.09 -3.83
CA THR A 36 6.16 -7.31 -5.05
C THR A 36 6.57 -8.15 -6.26
N GLU A 37 6.06 -7.84 -7.44
CA GLU A 37 6.52 -8.45 -8.69
C GLU A 37 7.82 -7.79 -9.21
N SER A 38 8.24 -6.67 -8.62
CA SER A 38 9.48 -5.97 -8.98
C SER A 38 10.64 -6.35 -8.06
N GLU A 39 11.65 -7.02 -8.62
CA GLU A 39 12.89 -7.33 -7.90
C GLU A 39 13.61 -6.08 -7.41
N ALA A 40 13.61 -5.02 -8.22
CA ALA A 40 14.25 -3.75 -7.86
C ALA A 40 13.59 -3.12 -6.61
N LEU A 41 12.26 -3.10 -6.55
CA LEU A 41 11.54 -2.63 -5.37
C LEU A 41 11.78 -3.51 -4.15
N ALA A 42 11.80 -4.82 -4.30
CA ALA A 42 12.12 -5.72 -3.21
C ALA A 42 13.53 -5.45 -2.65
N LYS A 43 14.51 -5.17 -3.51
CA LYS A 43 15.87 -4.77 -3.10
C LYS A 43 15.88 -3.46 -2.31
N GLU A 44 15.09 -2.48 -2.71
CA GLU A 44 14.97 -1.23 -1.96
C GLU A 44 14.33 -1.45 -0.58
N TRP A 45 13.37 -2.39 -0.47
CA TRP A 45 12.75 -2.72 0.81
C TRP A 45 13.69 -3.48 1.75
N ALA A 46 14.63 -4.24 1.17
CA ALA A 46 15.55 -5.10 1.90
C ALA A 46 16.66 -4.35 2.63
N VAL A 47 17.04 -3.15 2.13
CA VAL A 47 18.22 -2.42 2.60
C VAL A 47 17.90 -1.37 3.66
N SER A 48 18.89 -1.10 4.51
CA SER A 48 18.90 0.06 5.41
C SER A 48 20.13 0.94 5.11
N SER A 49 20.26 2.08 5.78
CA SER A 49 21.48 2.91 5.67
C SER A 49 22.75 2.18 6.14
N LEU A 50 22.60 1.12 6.92
CA LEU A 50 23.70 0.41 7.58
C LEU A 50 23.99 -0.96 6.98
N ARG A 51 23.01 -1.60 6.30
CA ARG A 51 23.09 -3.03 5.91
C ARG A 51 22.56 -3.27 4.52
N ASP A 52 23.25 -4.17 3.83
CA ASP A 52 22.74 -4.85 2.65
C ASP A 52 21.57 -5.76 3.03
N GLY A 53 20.81 -6.19 2.03
CA GLY A 53 19.69 -7.09 2.20
C GLY A 53 19.57 -8.09 1.05
N PHE A 54 18.43 -8.76 0.98
CA PHE A 54 18.15 -9.80 0.00
C PHE A 54 16.76 -9.63 -0.59
N ALA A 55 16.66 -9.73 -1.91
CA ALA A 55 15.40 -9.95 -2.60
C ALA A 55 15.20 -11.46 -2.74
N ASN A 56 14.34 -12.03 -1.92
CA ASN A 56 14.00 -13.45 -1.95
C ASN A 56 12.95 -13.67 -3.04
N ARG A 57 13.24 -14.57 -3.98
CA ARG A 57 12.40 -14.86 -5.12
C ARG A 57 11.56 -16.09 -4.87
N TYR A 58 10.27 -15.97 -5.18
CA TYR A 58 9.30 -17.05 -5.07
C TYR A 58 8.46 -17.17 -6.35
N THR A 59 7.94 -18.35 -6.59
CA THR A 59 6.84 -18.59 -7.53
C THR A 59 5.57 -18.88 -6.73
N LEU A 60 4.48 -18.23 -7.06
CA LEU A 60 3.15 -18.48 -6.47
C LEU A 60 2.22 -19.01 -7.55
N ASP A 61 1.61 -20.16 -7.31
CA ASP A 61 0.47 -20.61 -8.11
C ASP A 61 -0.79 -19.91 -7.66
N THR A 62 -1.42 -19.17 -8.58
CA THR A 62 -2.60 -18.35 -8.30
C THR A 62 -3.91 -19.04 -8.70
N GLU A 63 -3.86 -20.27 -9.20
CA GLU A 63 -5.06 -21.04 -9.54
C GLU A 63 -5.91 -21.25 -8.29
N TYR A 64 -7.19 -20.94 -8.39
CA TYR A 64 -8.18 -21.06 -7.30
C TYR A 64 -8.01 -20.05 -6.13
N LEU A 65 -7.10 -19.08 -6.21
CA LEU A 65 -7.00 -18.02 -5.22
C LEU A 65 -8.08 -16.94 -5.42
N ARG A 66 -8.66 -16.51 -4.33
CA ARG A 66 -9.52 -15.31 -4.32
C ARG A 66 -8.61 -14.08 -4.22
N VAL A 67 -8.56 -13.31 -5.30
CA VAL A 67 -7.67 -12.16 -5.42
C VAL A 67 -8.46 -10.86 -5.27
N LEU A 68 -7.98 -9.96 -4.41
CA LEU A 68 -8.46 -8.60 -4.30
C LEU A 68 -7.48 -7.66 -4.99
N HIS A 69 -7.93 -6.97 -6.04
CA HIS A 69 -7.20 -5.91 -6.72
C HIS A 69 -7.68 -4.55 -6.20
N LEU A 70 -7.09 -4.08 -5.09
CA LEU A 70 -7.56 -2.86 -4.42
C LEU A 70 -7.28 -1.58 -5.24
N ASN A 71 -6.32 -1.64 -6.17
CA ASN A 71 -6.06 -0.58 -7.15
C ASN A 71 -6.92 -0.71 -8.42
N GLY A 72 -7.74 -1.76 -8.52
CA GLY A 72 -8.60 -2.00 -9.69
C GLY A 72 -9.77 -1.02 -9.79
N PRO A 73 -10.46 -1.01 -10.95
CA PRO A 73 -11.52 -0.04 -11.25
C PRO A 73 -12.79 -0.19 -10.39
N ASP A 74 -12.93 -1.29 -9.66
CA ASP A 74 -14.05 -1.51 -8.74
C ASP A 74 -13.92 -0.70 -7.45
N TYR A 75 -12.74 -0.14 -7.19
CA TYR A 75 -12.39 0.58 -5.97
C TYR A 75 -11.98 2.03 -6.25
N THR A 76 -11.89 2.81 -5.17
CA THR A 76 -11.40 4.18 -5.16
C THR A 76 -10.19 4.28 -4.24
N ILE A 77 -9.46 5.39 -4.31
CA ILE A 77 -8.38 5.67 -3.37
C ILE A 77 -8.88 5.68 -1.91
N LEU A 78 -10.15 6.01 -1.68
CA LEU A 78 -10.74 6.03 -0.33
C LEU A 78 -10.91 4.62 0.25
N ASN A 79 -11.13 3.60 -0.57
CA ASN A 79 -11.14 2.21 -0.12
C ASN A 79 -9.75 1.80 0.37
N TRP A 80 -8.70 2.16 -0.38
CA TRP A 80 -7.32 1.86 0.02
C TRP A 80 -6.94 2.59 1.32
N ILE A 81 -7.26 3.91 1.45
CA ILE A 81 -7.02 4.68 2.67
C ILE A 81 -7.79 4.09 3.86
N ALA A 82 -9.05 3.68 3.68
CA ALA A 82 -9.84 3.06 4.75
C ALA A 82 -9.17 1.79 5.28
N VAL A 83 -8.71 0.90 4.38
CA VAL A 83 -7.97 -0.31 4.76
C VAL A 83 -6.66 0.04 5.47
N LEU A 84 -5.90 1.01 4.96
CA LEU A 84 -4.64 1.45 5.57
C LEU A 84 -4.82 1.95 7.00
N ILE A 85 -5.78 2.86 7.22
CA ILE A 85 -6.03 3.45 8.54
C ILE A 85 -6.70 2.50 9.55
N GLU A 86 -7.31 1.42 9.06
CA GLU A 86 -7.82 0.34 9.90
C GLU A 86 -6.69 -0.52 10.47
N HIS A 87 -5.67 -0.82 9.66
CA HIS A 87 -4.62 -1.78 10.01
C HIS A 87 -3.37 -1.14 10.60
N ARG A 88 -3.01 0.07 10.15
CA ARG A 88 -1.82 0.78 10.64
C ARG A 88 -2.11 1.63 11.86
N LEU A 89 -1.09 1.82 12.69
CA LEU A 89 -1.17 2.71 13.86
C LEU A 89 -0.97 4.16 13.42
N PHE A 90 -2.06 4.91 13.38
CA PHE A 90 -2.05 6.34 13.10
C PHE A 90 -2.16 7.16 14.39
N SER A 91 -1.32 8.18 14.53
CA SER A 91 -1.42 9.15 15.62
C SER A 91 -2.43 10.24 15.27
N ILE A 92 -3.73 9.94 15.42
CA ILE A 92 -4.80 10.89 15.11
C ILE A 92 -5.06 11.82 16.29
N LYS A 93 -4.65 13.08 16.15
CA LYS A 93 -4.68 14.05 17.24
C LYS A 93 -5.97 14.87 17.29
N THR A 94 -6.55 15.23 16.15
CA THR A 94 -7.70 16.14 16.09
C THR A 94 -9.03 15.40 16.18
N PRO A 95 -10.09 16.02 16.75
CA PRO A 95 -11.45 15.47 16.74
C PRO A 95 -12.00 15.24 15.33
N VAL A 96 -11.64 16.14 14.38
CA VAL A 96 -12.05 16.05 12.97
C VAL A 96 -11.47 14.80 12.33
N ALA A 97 -10.16 14.60 12.45
CA ALA A 97 -9.50 13.43 11.88
C ALA A 97 -9.98 12.10 12.53
N ARG A 98 -10.31 12.09 13.82
CA ARG A 98 -10.92 10.91 14.46
C ARG A 98 -12.28 10.56 13.86
N ARG A 99 -13.13 11.58 13.64
CA ARG A 99 -14.42 11.39 13.00
C ARG A 99 -14.28 10.95 11.53
N ALA A 100 -13.33 11.56 10.81
CA ALA A 100 -13.00 11.20 9.43
C ALA A 100 -12.54 9.74 9.31
N LYS A 101 -11.61 9.31 10.19
CA LYS A 101 -11.17 7.92 10.26
C LYS A 101 -12.34 6.96 10.42
N GLN A 102 -13.22 7.21 11.40
CA GLN A 102 -14.37 6.33 11.65
C GLN A 102 -15.29 6.28 10.43
N TYR A 103 -15.58 7.46 9.83
CA TYR A 103 -16.41 7.55 8.64
C TYR A 103 -15.87 6.73 7.46
N LEU A 104 -14.55 6.82 7.20
CA LEU A 104 -13.92 6.05 6.12
C LEU A 104 -13.97 4.54 6.39
N ILE A 105 -13.70 4.11 7.61
CA ILE A 105 -13.81 2.69 7.97
C ILE A 105 -15.24 2.19 7.77
N ASP A 106 -16.24 2.93 8.26
CA ASP A 106 -17.64 2.51 8.20
C ASP A 106 -18.22 2.46 6.76
N ASN A 107 -17.68 3.28 5.84
CA ASN A 107 -18.30 3.46 4.52
C ASN A 107 -17.41 3.05 3.34
N PHE A 108 -16.10 2.84 3.54
CA PHE A 108 -15.14 2.55 2.46
C PHE A 108 -14.24 1.33 2.74
N SER A 109 -14.25 0.77 3.95
CA SER A 109 -13.42 -0.39 4.27
C SER A 109 -13.79 -1.62 3.45
N VAL A 110 -12.79 -2.43 3.13
CA VAL A 110 -12.93 -3.69 2.39
C VAL A 110 -12.45 -4.81 3.29
N ASN A 111 -13.23 -5.88 3.39
CA ASN A 111 -12.82 -7.05 4.18
C ASN A 111 -11.67 -7.81 3.50
N VAL A 112 -10.45 -7.35 3.73
CA VAL A 112 -9.22 -7.94 3.18
C VAL A 112 -8.99 -9.39 3.63
N ASN A 113 -9.59 -9.82 4.74
CA ASN A 113 -9.45 -11.19 5.24
C ASN A 113 -10.34 -12.20 4.51
N ALA A 114 -11.24 -11.74 3.64
CA ALA A 114 -12.02 -12.61 2.77
C ALA A 114 -11.25 -13.14 1.56
N TYR A 115 -10.01 -12.66 1.33
CA TYR A 115 -9.21 -12.96 0.15
C TYR A 115 -7.94 -13.72 0.52
N ASP A 116 -7.42 -14.46 -0.46
CA ASP A 116 -6.20 -15.24 -0.33
C ASP A 116 -4.96 -14.41 -0.71
N LEU A 117 -5.14 -13.48 -1.68
CA LEU A 117 -4.13 -12.59 -2.20
C LEU A 117 -4.71 -11.18 -2.34
N ILE A 118 -3.90 -10.17 -2.04
CA ILE A 118 -4.26 -8.76 -2.22
C ILE A 118 -3.18 -8.08 -3.04
N THR A 119 -3.58 -7.31 -4.04
CA THR A 119 -2.72 -6.34 -4.71
C THR A 119 -3.18 -4.92 -4.40
N GLY A 120 -2.26 -4.02 -4.18
CA GLY A 120 -2.58 -2.64 -3.86
C GLY A 120 -1.35 -1.77 -3.67
N TYR A 121 -1.55 -0.45 -3.56
CA TYR A 121 -0.47 0.49 -3.31
C TYR A 121 0.26 0.15 -2.02
N ARG A 122 1.57 0.41 -2.03
CA ARG A 122 2.38 0.36 -0.83
C ARG A 122 2.38 1.73 -0.17
N ALA A 123 2.22 1.75 1.16
CA ALA A 123 2.50 2.93 1.96
C ALA A 123 3.92 2.85 2.54
N ASP A 124 4.71 3.88 2.35
CA ASP A 124 5.88 4.15 3.18
C ASP A 124 5.57 5.28 4.19
N ASP A 125 6.57 5.73 4.91
CA ASP A 125 6.37 6.72 5.98
C ASP A 125 5.80 8.05 5.45
N SER A 126 6.13 8.46 4.21
CA SER A 126 5.62 9.70 3.58
C SER A 126 4.10 9.64 3.34
N TYR A 127 3.57 8.47 3.05
CA TYR A 127 2.14 8.30 2.78
C TYR A 127 1.26 8.44 4.01
N PHE A 128 1.84 8.28 5.20
CA PHE A 128 1.13 8.59 6.44
C PHE A 128 0.82 10.08 6.55
N ASP A 129 1.74 10.94 6.13
CA ASP A 129 1.55 12.38 6.13
C ASP A 129 0.43 12.78 5.14
N TYR A 130 0.35 12.11 3.97
CA TYR A 130 -0.72 12.35 2.99
C TYR A 130 -2.08 11.90 3.53
N ALA A 131 -2.15 10.72 4.11
CA ALA A 131 -3.36 10.21 4.74
C ALA A 131 -3.79 11.11 5.92
N GLU A 132 -2.87 11.57 6.75
CA GLU A 132 -3.15 12.48 7.86
C GLU A 132 -3.64 13.83 7.36
N SER A 133 -3.04 14.39 6.31
CA SER A 133 -3.48 15.64 5.67
C SER A 133 -4.91 15.52 5.14
N PHE A 134 -5.25 14.41 4.51
CA PHE A 134 -6.61 14.16 4.02
C PHE A 134 -7.61 14.04 5.18
N LEU A 135 -7.30 13.28 6.22
CA LEU A 135 -8.15 13.13 7.40
C LEU A 135 -8.38 14.47 8.14
N ASN A 136 -7.41 15.37 8.11
CA ASN A 136 -7.50 16.71 8.67
C ASN A 136 -8.13 17.74 7.72
N ASN A 137 -8.65 17.31 6.56
CA ASN A 137 -9.30 18.17 5.57
C ASN A 137 -8.35 19.19 4.93
N ALA A 138 -7.04 18.89 4.88
CA ALA A 138 -6.03 19.76 4.30
C ALA A 138 -5.82 19.54 2.79
N ILE A 139 -6.13 18.35 2.28
CA ILE A 139 -6.08 18.03 0.86
C ILE A 139 -7.37 17.38 0.37
N SER A 140 -7.65 17.51 -0.92
CA SER A 140 -8.81 16.88 -1.59
C SER A 140 -8.55 15.41 -1.94
N VAL A 141 -9.60 14.69 -2.37
CA VAL A 141 -9.50 13.32 -2.90
C VAL A 141 -8.59 13.28 -4.12
N GLU A 142 -8.65 14.28 -4.98
CA GLU A 142 -7.84 14.40 -6.19
C GLU A 142 -6.37 14.56 -5.83
N GLN A 143 -6.04 15.46 -4.90
CA GLN A 143 -4.69 15.66 -4.38
C GLN A 143 -4.18 14.38 -3.69
N LEU A 144 -5.01 13.70 -2.88
CA LEU A 144 -4.66 12.42 -2.28
C LEU A 144 -4.32 11.38 -3.36
N SER A 145 -5.16 11.26 -4.41
CA SER A 145 -4.94 10.32 -5.51
C SER A 145 -3.64 10.60 -6.26
N GLN A 146 -3.28 11.87 -6.44
CA GLN A 146 -1.99 12.27 -7.03
C GLN A 146 -0.83 11.93 -6.09
N ALA A 147 -0.94 12.29 -4.79
CA ALA A 147 0.08 12.02 -3.79
C ALA A 147 0.42 10.53 -3.70
N MET A 148 -0.58 9.66 -3.79
CA MET A 148 -0.41 8.21 -3.74
C MET A 148 0.36 7.62 -4.93
N ARG A 149 0.50 8.37 -6.03
CA ARG A 149 1.31 7.99 -7.20
C ARG A 149 2.71 8.59 -7.20
N LEU A 150 2.98 9.54 -6.30
CA LEU A 150 4.31 10.10 -6.12
C LEU A 150 5.27 9.01 -5.62
N GLY A 151 6.54 9.14 -5.98
CA GLY A 151 7.57 8.21 -5.55
C GLY A 151 7.54 6.84 -6.22
N LYS A 152 6.55 6.53 -7.05
CA LYS A 152 6.47 5.28 -7.82
C LYS A 152 6.81 4.05 -6.95
N LEU A 153 6.20 3.96 -5.76
CA LEU A 153 6.47 2.88 -4.81
C LEU A 153 6.00 1.50 -5.30
N GLY A 154 5.27 1.49 -6.43
CA GLY A 154 4.75 0.30 -7.05
C GLY A 154 3.63 -0.36 -6.23
N GLU A 155 3.23 -1.52 -6.69
CA GLU A 155 2.26 -2.35 -6.01
C GLU A 155 2.94 -3.38 -5.12
N GLN A 156 2.28 -3.66 -4.02
CA GLN A 156 2.60 -4.81 -3.19
C GLN A 156 1.58 -5.93 -3.41
N VAL A 157 2.08 -7.14 -3.34
CA VAL A 157 1.29 -8.37 -3.39
C VAL A 157 1.37 -9.02 -2.02
N VAL A 158 0.23 -9.20 -1.37
CA VAL A 158 0.18 -9.68 0.01
C VAL A 158 -0.53 -11.02 0.07
N ILE A 159 0.17 -12.04 0.54
CA ILE A 159 -0.37 -13.37 0.74
C ILE A 159 -1.02 -13.42 2.12
N LYS A 160 -2.35 -13.63 2.15
CA LYS A 160 -3.19 -13.51 3.34
C LYS A 160 -3.63 -14.85 3.91
N SER A 161 -3.84 -15.87 3.09
CA SER A 161 -4.34 -17.16 3.56
C SER A 161 -3.25 -18.22 3.64
N GLN A 162 -3.45 -19.20 4.52
CA GLN A 162 -2.57 -20.35 4.60
C GLN A 162 -2.60 -21.18 3.31
N PHE A 163 -3.74 -21.21 2.62
CA PHE A 163 -3.89 -21.90 1.35
C PHE A 163 -2.96 -21.28 0.28
N ALA A 164 -3.00 -19.94 0.09
CA ALA A 164 -2.10 -19.27 -0.84
C ALA A 164 -0.63 -19.43 -0.42
N PHE A 165 -0.36 -19.39 0.88
CA PHE A 165 0.99 -19.53 1.42
C PHE A 165 1.58 -20.92 1.16
N SER A 166 0.77 -21.99 1.18
CA SER A 166 1.22 -23.35 0.85
C SER A 166 1.57 -23.55 -0.63
N ASN A 167 1.09 -22.66 -1.50
CA ASN A 167 1.38 -22.66 -2.93
C ASN A 167 2.62 -21.81 -3.30
N LEU A 168 3.28 -21.22 -2.30
CA LEU A 168 4.47 -20.40 -2.46
C LEU A 168 5.71 -21.30 -2.49
N LYS A 169 6.55 -21.18 -3.53
CA LYS A 169 7.78 -21.94 -3.68
C LYS A 169 8.98 -21.00 -3.77
N PHE A 170 9.99 -21.22 -2.93
CA PHE A 170 11.25 -20.49 -2.98
C PHE A 170 12.07 -20.91 -4.20
N GLU A 171 12.60 -19.94 -4.94
CA GLU A 171 13.37 -20.15 -6.18
C GLU A 171 14.82 -19.61 -6.07
N GLY A 172 15.15 -18.93 -4.98
CA GLY A 172 16.47 -18.34 -4.77
C GLY A 172 16.40 -16.91 -4.26
N PHE A 173 17.53 -16.22 -4.31
CA PHE A 173 17.62 -14.83 -3.86
C PHE A 173 18.67 -14.07 -4.67
N SER A 174 18.61 -12.74 -4.59
CA SER A 174 19.68 -11.84 -5.06
C SER A 174 20.04 -10.84 -3.97
N ILE A 175 21.31 -10.45 -3.95
CA ILE A 175 21.83 -9.46 -2.99
C ILE A 175 21.30 -8.06 -3.36
N ALA A 176 20.92 -7.30 -2.36
CA ALA A 176 20.56 -5.90 -2.45
C ALA A 176 21.67 -5.06 -1.78
N GLU A 177 22.50 -4.40 -2.58
CA GLU A 177 23.57 -3.54 -2.09
C GLU A 177 23.01 -2.23 -1.56
N LYS A 178 23.26 -1.90 -0.30
CA LYS A 178 22.75 -0.67 0.34
C LYS A 178 23.22 0.60 -0.39
N ASP A 179 24.47 0.63 -0.85
CA ASP A 179 25.05 1.81 -1.48
C ASP A 179 24.37 2.17 -2.80
N LYS A 180 23.66 1.21 -3.41
CA LYS A 180 22.81 1.40 -4.58
C LYS A 180 21.35 1.64 -4.20
N TYR A 181 20.75 0.67 -3.56
CA TYR A 181 19.28 0.63 -3.39
C TYR A 181 18.77 1.55 -2.29
N TYR A 182 19.53 1.79 -1.23
CA TYR A 182 19.17 2.77 -0.22
C TYR A 182 19.22 4.21 -0.78
N VAL A 183 20.25 4.52 -1.58
CA VAL A 183 20.39 5.84 -2.22
C VAL A 183 19.24 6.09 -3.21
N GLN A 184 18.89 5.09 -4.03
CA GLN A 184 17.77 5.18 -4.96
C GLN A 184 16.44 5.41 -4.23
N ARG A 185 16.15 4.62 -3.18
CA ARG A 185 14.94 4.80 -2.36
C ARG A 185 14.87 6.19 -1.74
N LYS A 186 15.99 6.67 -1.16
CA LYS A 186 16.03 7.99 -0.54
C LYS A 186 15.78 9.12 -1.56
N ALA A 187 16.46 9.09 -2.70
CA ALA A 187 16.29 10.09 -3.75
C ALA A 187 14.83 10.17 -4.24
N ARG A 188 14.19 9.02 -4.43
CA ARG A 188 12.79 8.94 -4.83
C ARG A 188 11.84 9.49 -3.76
N ASN A 189 12.07 9.18 -2.49
CA ASN A 189 11.27 9.72 -1.39
C ASN A 189 11.44 11.24 -1.26
N ASP A 190 12.66 11.75 -1.42
CA ASP A 190 12.94 13.19 -1.37
C ASP A 190 12.22 13.91 -2.52
N GLU A 191 12.23 13.35 -3.74
CA GLU A 191 11.50 13.88 -4.90
C GLU A 191 9.96 13.87 -4.67
N ALA A 192 9.43 12.76 -4.14
CA ALA A 192 8.01 12.65 -3.82
C ALA A 192 7.57 13.71 -2.80
N ASN A 193 8.36 13.91 -1.73
CA ASN A 193 8.08 14.91 -0.72
C ASN A 193 8.12 16.34 -1.28
N GLN A 194 9.10 16.65 -2.13
CA GLN A 194 9.16 17.97 -2.78
C GLN A 194 7.98 18.22 -3.71
N THR A 195 7.56 17.20 -4.45
CA THR A 195 6.39 17.29 -5.34
C THR A 195 5.10 17.45 -4.52
N TYR A 196 4.97 16.73 -3.41
CA TYR A 196 3.83 16.87 -2.50
C TYR A 196 3.73 18.28 -1.91
N LEU A 197 4.83 18.85 -1.44
CA LEU A 197 4.84 20.22 -0.91
C LEU A 197 4.37 21.24 -1.95
N LYS A 198 4.81 21.11 -3.21
CA LYS A 198 4.32 21.99 -4.30
C LYS A 198 2.83 21.82 -4.54
N MET A 199 2.34 20.59 -4.49
CA MET A 199 0.91 20.30 -4.67
C MET A 199 0.02 20.90 -3.57
N LEU A 200 0.55 21.09 -2.35
CA LEU A 200 -0.19 21.75 -1.26
C LEU A 200 -0.45 23.23 -1.51
N ASP A 201 0.39 23.89 -2.33
CA ASP A 201 0.23 25.30 -2.69
C ASP A 201 -0.83 25.50 -3.80
N ASP A 202 -1.26 24.42 -4.47
CA ASP A 202 -2.25 24.49 -5.53
C ASP A 202 -3.66 24.50 -4.92
N GLU A 203 -4.43 25.57 -5.17
CA GLU A 203 -5.87 25.61 -4.86
C GLU A 203 -6.60 24.61 -5.79
N THR A 204 -7.39 23.71 -5.20
CA THR A 204 -8.20 22.77 -5.98
C THR A 204 -9.66 22.84 -5.60
N ASP A 205 -10.54 22.82 -6.60
CA ASP A 205 -12.00 22.69 -6.43
C ASP A 205 -12.43 21.23 -6.12
N GLY A 206 -11.51 20.43 -5.54
CA GLY A 206 -11.72 19.02 -5.29
C GLY A 206 -12.64 18.72 -4.09
N ILE A 207 -12.97 17.44 -3.91
CA ILE A 207 -13.81 16.96 -2.81
C ILE A 207 -12.93 16.73 -1.58
N TYR A 208 -13.24 17.40 -0.49
CA TYR A 208 -12.55 17.28 0.78
C TYR A 208 -13.25 16.31 1.74
N MET A 209 -12.55 15.86 2.77
CA MET A 209 -13.09 14.92 3.75
C MET A 209 -14.39 15.42 4.43
N GLN A 210 -14.50 16.73 4.68
CA GLN A 210 -15.72 17.31 5.24
C GLN A 210 -16.91 17.24 4.28
N ASP A 211 -16.67 17.38 2.97
CA ASP A 211 -17.71 17.28 1.95
C ASP A 211 -18.22 15.83 1.85
N ILE A 212 -17.30 14.87 1.95
CA ILE A 212 -17.63 13.44 2.02
C ILE A 212 -18.56 13.15 3.19
N MET A 213 -18.19 13.61 4.40
CA MET A 213 -18.98 13.36 5.61
C MET A 213 -20.33 14.06 5.59
N ARG A 214 -20.39 15.33 5.13
CA ARG A 214 -21.63 16.14 5.07
C ARG A 214 -22.57 15.65 3.97
N GLY A 215 -21.99 15.24 2.84
CA GLY A 215 -22.73 14.72 1.69
C GLY A 215 -23.18 13.27 1.82
N GLY A 216 -22.79 12.56 2.88
CA GLY A 216 -23.09 11.15 3.07
C GLY A 216 -22.51 10.26 1.98
N ILE A 217 -21.34 10.64 1.42
CA ILE A 217 -20.70 9.96 0.29
C ILE A 217 -20.18 8.60 0.74
N ARG A 218 -20.50 7.54 -0.02
CA ARG A 218 -20.09 6.15 0.22
C ARG A 218 -19.27 5.63 -0.96
N SER A 219 -18.78 4.40 -0.85
CA SER A 219 -17.87 3.78 -1.82
C SER A 219 -18.45 3.61 -3.22
N ASP A 220 -19.77 3.62 -3.40
CA ASP A 220 -20.48 3.52 -4.66
C ASP A 220 -20.85 4.88 -5.28
N ASP A 221 -20.55 5.99 -4.60
CA ASP A 221 -20.91 7.33 -5.05
C ASP A 221 -20.12 7.73 -6.31
N PRO A 222 -20.79 8.13 -7.39
CA PRO A 222 -20.14 8.47 -8.66
C PRO A 222 -19.28 9.74 -8.61
N ARG A 223 -19.39 10.55 -7.57
CA ARG A 223 -18.56 11.74 -7.37
C ARG A 223 -17.11 11.40 -7.00
N ILE A 224 -16.88 10.21 -6.46
CA ILE A 224 -15.51 9.76 -6.14
C ILE A 224 -14.96 8.99 -7.35
N PRO A 225 -13.86 9.46 -7.94
CA PRO A 225 -13.27 8.80 -9.09
C PRO A 225 -12.79 7.38 -8.74
N ARG A 226 -13.10 6.43 -9.62
CA ARG A 226 -12.57 5.06 -9.53
C ARG A 226 -11.08 5.06 -9.85
N ASN A 227 -10.38 4.06 -9.34
CA ASN A 227 -9.00 3.84 -9.74
C ASN A 227 -8.97 3.56 -11.25
N LEU A 228 -8.04 4.19 -11.96
CA LEU A 228 -7.84 3.91 -13.37
C LEU A 228 -7.12 2.55 -13.47
N SER A 229 -7.62 1.66 -14.32
CA SER A 229 -6.84 0.51 -14.77
C SER A 229 -5.65 1.03 -15.57
N GLU A 230 -4.44 0.69 -15.14
CA GLU A 230 -3.22 0.93 -15.92
C GLU A 230 -3.20 0.10 -17.21
#